data_4158be8efa0f9269bef51937c34f2d83
#
_entry.id   4158be8efa0f9269bef51937c34f2d83
#
_cell.length_a   1.000
_cell.length_b   1.000
_cell.length_c   1.000
_cell.angle_alpha   90.00
_cell.angle_beta   90.00
_cell.angle_gamma   90.00
#
_symmetry.space_group_name_H-M   'P 1'
#
loop_
_entity.id
_entity.type
_entity.pdbx_description
1 polymer ?
#
loop_
_entity_poly.entity_id
_entity_poly.type
_entity_poly.pdbx_seq_one_letter_code
_entity_poly.pdbx_strand_id
1 'polypeptide(L)'
;MQINGLNRLTTDVLIIGGGTAGCYAALTIREKSDASIIIAEKANIKRSGCLAAGVNAINAYIVEGRKPEDYVEYAKKDADDIVREDLLLTMSERLNEVTAKMEKLGLVILKDENGRYVARGNRNIKINGENIKPILADAVNSLENVIVINRLNITDYIVKDNTILGAVGFNIDTGEAYEIRAKKVLCATGGAAGLYKPNNPGFSRHKMWYPPFNTGAGFAMGINAGAEMTTFEMRFIALRCKDTIAPTGTIAQGVGAKQVNSLGEVYENRYGLTTSQRVYGTVRENIEGRGPCYLRTEGISSEQDESLKKAYLNMAPSQTLKWIESGKNPSEQNVEIEGTEPYIVGGHTASGYWVDTNRRTTINGLYAAGDVAGGCPQKYVTGAMAEGEIAAEDIVKELNRSDITENAFSQSTADEYADKLTDERIKEYNEYLRREDKDTIFSTEELEEAMQKVMDTYAGGIVSHYQFNEKQLKLAKEKIEQIETLSEKANAKDYHELMFVYELKERLTVCQVLIEHLKARKETRWHSFAENLDYPEKSDEWLKYVNTRKVDGRIEVKYRNLVGRGETYEHSN
;
A
#
# COMPACT_ATOMS: atom_id res chain seq x y z
N MET A 1 -21.92 5.33 24.26
CA MET A 1 -20.48 5.46 24.62
C MET A 1 -19.99 6.83 24.20
N GLN A 2 -18.85 7.31 24.65
CA GLN A 2 -18.26 8.59 24.24
C GLN A 2 -16.74 8.54 24.39
N ILE A 3 -16.05 9.48 23.77
CA ILE A 3 -14.59 9.66 23.91
C ILE A 3 -14.27 9.97 25.38
N ASN A 4 -13.22 9.31 25.91
CA ASN A 4 -12.89 9.29 27.35
C ASN A 4 -11.93 10.39 27.82
N GLY A 5 -11.45 11.23 26.93
CA GLY A 5 -10.50 12.30 27.24
C GLY A 5 -9.69 12.70 26.03
N LEU A 6 -8.86 13.71 26.17
CA LEU A 6 -7.97 14.22 25.12
C LEU A 6 -6.53 14.29 25.62
N ASN A 7 -5.65 13.59 24.94
CA ASN A 7 -4.19 13.65 25.12
C ASN A 7 -3.60 14.62 24.09
N ARG A 8 -2.95 15.69 24.56
CA ARG A 8 -2.19 16.62 23.71
C ARG A 8 -0.71 16.32 23.82
N LEU A 9 -0.10 15.96 22.72
CA LEU A 9 1.31 15.60 22.64
C LEU A 9 2.03 16.49 21.62
N THR A 10 3.31 16.71 21.85
CA THR A 10 4.19 17.45 20.91
C THR A 10 5.46 16.65 20.66
N THR A 11 5.90 16.63 19.40
CA THR A 11 7.12 15.94 19.00
C THR A 11 7.80 16.69 17.84
N ASP A 12 9.06 16.40 17.56
CA ASP A 12 9.71 16.91 16.36
C ASP A 12 9.19 16.20 15.12
N VAL A 13 9.03 14.86 15.19
CA VAL A 13 8.57 14.04 14.08
C VAL A 13 7.42 13.13 14.51
N LEU A 14 6.31 13.19 13.80
CA LEU A 14 5.22 12.22 13.90
C LEU A 14 5.32 11.25 12.72
N ILE A 15 5.42 9.95 13.01
CA ILE A 15 5.35 8.88 12.01
C ILE A 15 3.98 8.20 12.15
N ILE A 16 3.18 8.22 11.08
CA ILE A 16 1.87 7.56 11.05
C ILE A 16 2.02 6.24 10.31
N GLY A 17 1.94 5.13 11.07
CA GLY A 17 2.16 3.77 10.60
C GLY A 17 3.54 3.22 10.98
N GLY A 18 3.56 2.28 11.91
CA GLY A 18 4.74 1.53 12.36
C GLY A 18 5.07 0.34 11.46
N GLY A 19 4.82 0.44 10.15
CA GLY A 19 5.18 -0.56 9.14
C GLY A 19 6.67 -0.55 8.81
N THR A 20 7.03 -1.14 7.66
CA THR A 20 8.42 -1.26 7.19
C THR A 20 9.09 0.10 7.05
N ALA A 21 8.49 1.01 6.29
CA ALA A 21 9.04 2.35 6.04
C ALA A 21 9.11 3.19 7.31
N GLY A 22 8.02 3.18 8.13
CA GLY A 22 7.96 3.97 9.35
C GLY A 22 8.97 3.53 10.41
N CYS A 23 9.13 2.22 10.64
CA CYS A 23 10.16 1.70 11.54
C CYS A 23 11.57 2.07 11.08
N TYR A 24 11.85 1.88 9.79
CA TYR A 24 13.18 2.16 9.26
C TYR A 24 13.52 3.66 9.28
N ALA A 25 12.52 4.52 9.01
CA ALA A 25 12.66 5.97 9.14
C ALA A 25 12.98 6.37 10.60
N ALA A 26 12.30 5.81 11.59
CA ALA A 26 12.60 6.08 13.00
C ALA A 26 14.04 5.71 13.39
N LEU A 27 14.52 4.54 12.93
CA LEU A 27 15.92 4.12 13.13
C LEU A 27 16.89 5.14 12.50
N THR A 28 16.61 5.58 11.27
CA THR A 28 17.48 6.53 10.55
C THR A 28 17.49 7.91 11.20
N ILE A 29 16.32 8.43 11.62
CA ILE A 29 16.24 9.73 12.31
C ILE A 29 17.08 9.69 13.59
N ARG A 30 16.96 8.62 14.39
CA ARG A 30 17.71 8.49 15.65
C ARG A 30 19.20 8.26 15.48
N GLU A 31 19.63 7.67 14.38
CA GLU A 31 21.05 7.57 14.03
C GLU A 31 21.68 8.93 13.67
N LYS A 32 20.87 9.86 13.15
CA LYS A 32 21.35 11.12 12.57
C LYS A 32 20.99 12.36 13.41
N SER A 33 20.14 12.23 14.42
CA SER A 33 19.69 13.36 15.25
C SER A 33 19.16 12.91 16.61
N ASP A 34 18.99 13.87 17.51
CA ASP A 34 18.32 13.69 18.81
C ASP A 34 16.83 14.06 18.77
N ALA A 35 16.24 14.22 17.59
CA ALA A 35 14.84 14.58 17.42
C ALA A 35 13.91 13.59 18.15
N SER A 36 12.89 14.12 18.82
CA SER A 36 11.83 13.33 19.44
C SER A 36 10.90 12.76 18.37
N ILE A 37 10.49 11.51 18.54
CA ILE A 37 9.62 10.81 17.59
C ILE A 37 8.41 10.22 18.31
N ILE A 38 7.23 10.41 17.74
CA ILE A 38 6.05 9.64 18.07
C ILE A 38 5.67 8.79 16.86
N ILE A 39 5.48 7.47 17.08
CA ILE A 39 4.93 6.55 16.08
C ILE A 39 3.50 6.23 16.47
N ALA A 40 2.53 6.66 15.65
CA ALA A 40 1.13 6.30 15.79
C ALA A 40 0.87 5.03 14.97
N GLU A 41 0.57 3.92 15.66
CA GLU A 41 0.33 2.61 15.04
C GLU A 41 -1.11 2.15 15.33
N LYS A 42 -1.89 1.94 14.27
CA LYS A 42 -3.30 1.53 14.37
C LYS A 42 -3.49 0.15 15.01
N ALA A 43 -2.56 -0.78 14.75
CA ALA A 43 -2.57 -2.12 15.32
C ALA A 43 -1.52 -2.28 16.42
N ASN A 44 -0.54 -3.15 16.21
CA ASN A 44 0.61 -3.33 17.10
C ASN A 44 1.88 -3.37 16.28
N ILE A 45 2.85 -2.55 16.61
CA ILE A 45 4.09 -2.39 15.85
C ILE A 45 4.84 -3.71 15.63
N LYS A 46 4.71 -4.70 16.52
CA LYS A 46 5.40 -6.01 16.39
C LYS A 46 4.91 -6.84 15.21
N ARG A 47 3.64 -6.72 14.83
CA ARG A 47 3.01 -7.55 13.80
C ARG A 47 1.95 -6.78 13.00
N SER A 48 2.27 -5.55 12.58
CA SER A 48 1.40 -4.73 11.73
C SER A 48 1.90 -4.62 10.29
N GLY A 49 0.99 -4.29 9.38
CA GLY A 49 1.26 -4.03 7.97
C GLY A 49 1.58 -5.29 7.15
N CYS A 50 1.98 -5.06 5.90
CA CYS A 50 2.21 -6.13 4.92
C CYS A 50 3.34 -7.11 5.32
N LEU A 51 4.32 -6.62 6.07
CA LEU A 51 5.46 -7.41 6.53
C LEU A 51 5.15 -8.33 7.73
N ALA A 52 3.95 -8.23 8.31
CA ALA A 52 3.57 -9.00 9.50
C ALA A 52 3.61 -10.52 9.29
N ALA A 53 3.32 -10.99 8.08
CA ALA A 53 3.36 -12.41 7.71
C ALA A 53 4.79 -12.96 7.50
N GLY A 54 5.80 -12.08 7.46
CA GLY A 54 7.15 -12.45 7.06
C GLY A 54 7.28 -12.66 5.54
N VAL A 55 8.51 -12.84 5.09
CA VAL A 55 8.84 -13.08 3.67
C VAL A 55 10.02 -14.06 3.56
N ASN A 56 10.09 -14.81 2.46
CA ASN A 56 11.16 -15.77 2.22
C ASN A 56 12.24 -15.27 1.24
N ALA A 57 12.07 -14.06 0.75
CA ALA A 57 13.03 -13.42 -0.15
C ALA A 57 12.95 -11.89 -0.04
N ILE A 58 14.07 -11.24 -0.24
CA ILE A 58 14.14 -9.81 -0.57
C ILE A 58 14.04 -9.71 -2.09
N ASN A 59 12.96 -9.09 -2.57
CA ASN A 59 12.64 -9.01 -4.00
C ASN A 59 13.21 -7.76 -4.70
N ALA A 60 13.74 -6.82 -3.95
CA ALA A 60 14.45 -5.63 -4.45
C ALA A 60 15.87 -5.64 -3.89
N TYR A 61 16.82 -6.09 -4.70
CA TYR A 61 18.24 -6.22 -4.37
C TYR A 61 19.08 -6.12 -5.64
N ILE A 62 20.20 -5.42 -5.57
CA ILE A 62 21.15 -5.34 -6.69
C ILE A 62 22.14 -6.50 -6.57
N VAL A 63 21.91 -7.57 -7.32
CA VAL A 63 22.77 -8.76 -7.31
C VAL A 63 24.11 -8.49 -7.97
N GLU A 64 25.13 -9.31 -7.68
CA GLU A 64 26.47 -9.18 -8.25
C GLU A 64 26.43 -9.10 -9.80
N GLY A 65 27.17 -8.15 -10.37
CA GLY A 65 27.19 -7.89 -11.82
C GLY A 65 26.03 -7.02 -12.34
N ARG A 66 25.15 -6.54 -11.47
CA ARG A 66 24.07 -5.58 -11.77
C ARG A 66 24.33 -4.24 -11.11
N LYS A 67 23.61 -3.22 -11.57
CA LYS A 67 23.68 -1.86 -11.04
C LYS A 67 22.27 -1.29 -10.81
N PRO A 68 22.12 -0.22 -10.02
CA PRO A 68 20.83 0.40 -9.73
C PRO A 68 19.98 0.72 -10.95
N GLU A 69 20.61 1.16 -12.05
CA GLU A 69 19.91 1.49 -13.30
C GLU A 69 19.25 0.26 -13.94
N ASP A 70 19.80 -0.94 -13.77
CA ASP A 70 19.17 -2.18 -14.27
C ASP A 70 17.85 -2.45 -13.55
N TYR A 71 17.74 -2.03 -12.28
CA TYR A 71 16.50 -2.12 -11.52
C TYR A 71 15.46 -1.10 -12.00
N VAL A 72 15.91 0.12 -12.31
CA VAL A 72 15.04 1.16 -12.92
C VAL A 72 14.45 0.65 -14.24
N GLU A 73 15.27 0.09 -15.13
CA GLU A 73 14.80 -0.47 -16.41
C GLU A 73 13.81 -1.62 -16.21
N TYR A 74 14.05 -2.49 -15.23
CA TYR A 74 13.12 -3.56 -14.88
C TYR A 74 11.75 -3.00 -14.43
N ALA A 75 11.74 -2.07 -13.49
CA ALA A 75 10.50 -1.50 -12.96
C ALA A 75 9.74 -0.69 -14.03
N LYS A 76 10.48 0.07 -14.86
CA LYS A 76 9.93 0.81 -15.99
C LYS A 76 9.25 -0.12 -17.00
N LYS A 77 9.90 -1.23 -17.35
CA LYS A 77 9.32 -2.22 -18.27
C LYS A 77 8.06 -2.87 -17.69
N ASP A 78 8.04 -3.22 -16.40
CA ASP A 78 6.87 -3.85 -15.77
C ASP A 78 5.68 -2.89 -15.67
N ALA A 79 5.94 -1.58 -15.49
CA ALA A 79 4.94 -0.52 -15.45
C ALA A 79 4.65 0.14 -16.81
N ASP A 80 5.17 -0.41 -17.89
CA ASP A 80 4.98 0.07 -19.26
C ASP A 80 5.22 1.60 -19.39
N ASP A 81 6.42 2.03 -18.97
CA ASP A 81 6.98 3.37 -18.99
C ASP A 81 6.41 4.41 -17.98
N ILE A 82 5.28 4.16 -17.35
CA ILE A 82 4.67 5.11 -16.41
C ILE A 82 5.28 4.95 -15.02
N VAL A 83 6.46 5.49 -14.84
CA VAL A 83 7.21 5.50 -13.58
C VAL A 83 7.98 6.80 -13.38
N ARG A 84 8.28 7.13 -12.14
CA ARG A 84 9.24 8.16 -11.75
C ARG A 84 10.63 7.53 -11.73
N GLU A 85 11.39 7.65 -12.85
CA GLU A 85 12.74 7.08 -12.94
C GLU A 85 13.72 7.71 -11.94
N ASP A 86 13.55 8.96 -11.59
CA ASP A 86 14.31 9.68 -10.56
C ASP A 86 14.08 9.07 -9.16
N LEU A 87 12.84 8.75 -8.80
CA LEU A 87 12.52 8.09 -7.54
C LEU A 87 13.04 6.65 -7.49
N LEU A 88 12.89 5.92 -8.60
CA LEU A 88 13.40 4.54 -8.71
C LEU A 88 14.92 4.49 -8.56
N LEU A 89 15.65 5.44 -9.14
CA LEU A 89 17.10 5.49 -9.05
C LEU A 89 17.54 5.76 -7.61
N THR A 90 17.03 6.83 -6.96
CA THR A 90 17.38 7.15 -5.57
C THR A 90 17.04 6.03 -4.59
N MET A 91 15.96 5.28 -4.84
CA MET A 91 15.61 4.09 -4.07
C MET A 91 16.59 2.94 -4.33
N SER A 92 16.85 2.61 -5.60
CA SER A 92 17.63 1.43 -5.97
C SER A 92 19.10 1.52 -5.57
N GLU A 93 19.65 2.72 -5.47
CA GLU A 93 20.99 2.99 -4.94
C GLU A 93 21.16 2.60 -3.45
N ARG A 94 20.05 2.51 -2.70
CA ARG A 94 20.02 2.20 -1.26
C ARG A 94 19.76 0.73 -0.93
N LEU A 95 19.24 -0.07 -1.86
CA LEU A 95 18.71 -1.42 -1.61
C LEU A 95 19.69 -2.37 -0.90
N ASN A 96 20.96 -2.34 -1.30
CA ASN A 96 21.97 -3.24 -0.74
C ASN A 96 22.42 -2.79 0.66
N GLU A 97 22.50 -1.49 0.90
CA GLU A 97 22.88 -0.94 2.19
C GLU A 97 21.80 -1.20 3.25
N VAL A 98 20.53 -0.93 2.93
CA VAL A 98 19.42 -1.22 3.84
C VAL A 98 19.29 -2.72 4.13
N THR A 99 19.61 -3.59 3.15
CA THR A 99 19.68 -5.04 3.35
C THR A 99 20.77 -5.43 4.33
N ALA A 100 21.97 -4.90 4.16
CA ALA A 100 23.11 -5.16 5.06
C ALA A 100 22.83 -4.66 6.48
N LYS A 101 22.14 -3.54 6.63
CA LYS A 101 21.71 -3.01 7.94
C LYS A 101 20.70 -3.96 8.60
N MET A 102 19.75 -4.52 7.84
CA MET A 102 18.81 -5.51 8.36
C MET A 102 19.51 -6.80 8.82
N GLU A 103 20.54 -7.26 8.11
CA GLU A 103 21.36 -8.40 8.57
C GLU A 103 22.03 -8.09 9.91
N LYS A 104 22.58 -6.89 10.08
CA LYS A 104 23.18 -6.45 11.37
C LYS A 104 22.15 -6.39 12.50
N LEU A 105 20.89 -6.10 12.21
CA LEU A 105 19.79 -6.12 13.18
C LEU A 105 19.30 -7.53 13.50
N GLY A 106 19.81 -8.56 12.80
CA GLY A 106 19.48 -9.97 13.07
C GLY A 106 18.66 -10.67 12.00
N LEU A 107 18.43 -10.04 10.83
CA LEU A 107 17.78 -10.74 9.72
C LEU A 107 18.69 -11.86 9.19
N VAL A 108 18.18 -13.07 9.11
CA VAL A 108 18.92 -14.21 8.57
C VAL A 108 18.84 -14.21 7.05
N ILE A 109 19.96 -13.89 6.39
CA ILE A 109 20.12 -13.96 4.94
C ILE A 109 20.87 -15.24 4.59
N LEU A 110 20.36 -16.04 3.64
CA LEU A 110 20.99 -17.29 3.24
C LEU A 110 22.27 -17.01 2.45
N LYS A 111 23.36 -17.70 2.80
CA LYS A 111 24.67 -17.58 2.18
C LYS A 111 25.12 -18.90 1.56
N ASP A 112 25.85 -18.81 0.46
CA ASP A 112 26.51 -19.94 -0.17
C ASP A 112 27.79 -20.35 0.61
N GLU A 113 28.47 -21.38 0.15
CA GLU A 113 29.72 -21.88 0.73
C GLU A 113 30.87 -20.86 0.73
N ASN A 114 30.79 -19.83 -0.11
CA ASN A 114 31.73 -18.72 -0.21
C ASN A 114 31.32 -17.49 0.64
N GLY A 115 30.21 -17.60 1.41
CA GLY A 115 29.69 -16.51 2.22
C GLY A 115 28.91 -15.43 1.46
N ARG A 116 28.59 -15.62 0.18
CA ARG A 116 27.82 -14.68 -0.63
C ARG A 116 26.33 -14.94 -0.48
N TYR A 117 25.50 -13.91 -0.58
CA TYR A 117 24.05 -14.05 -0.52
C TYR A 117 23.53 -14.94 -1.66
N VAL A 118 22.66 -15.88 -1.33
CA VAL A 118 22.03 -16.78 -2.30
C VAL A 118 21.03 -16.01 -3.16
N ALA A 119 21.39 -15.73 -4.40
CA ALA A 119 20.51 -15.07 -5.36
C ALA A 119 19.33 -15.97 -5.79
N ARG A 120 18.19 -15.35 -6.05
CA ARG A 120 17.01 -15.94 -6.67
C ARG A 120 16.62 -15.10 -7.90
N GLY A 121 17.14 -15.46 -9.08
CA GLY A 121 17.01 -14.65 -10.29
C GLY A 121 17.90 -13.40 -10.24
N ASN A 122 17.49 -12.34 -10.92
CA ASN A 122 18.37 -11.19 -11.25
C ASN A 122 18.28 -10.01 -10.26
N ARG A 123 17.39 -10.06 -9.27
CA ARG A 123 17.10 -8.94 -8.36
C ARG A 123 16.63 -9.37 -6.97
N ASN A 124 16.76 -10.62 -6.64
CA ASN A 124 16.23 -11.18 -5.40
C ASN A 124 17.32 -11.98 -4.68
N ILE A 125 17.26 -12.00 -3.35
CA ILE A 125 18.06 -12.90 -2.51
C ILE A 125 17.16 -13.68 -1.55
N LYS A 126 17.60 -14.88 -1.17
CA LYS A 126 16.86 -15.75 -0.25
C LYS A 126 17.12 -15.33 1.20
N ILE A 127 16.07 -15.27 1.99
CA ILE A 127 16.14 -14.99 3.43
C ILE A 127 15.27 -15.96 4.24
N ASN A 128 15.53 -16.00 5.55
CA ASN A 128 14.61 -16.54 6.53
C ASN A 128 13.97 -15.35 7.27
N GLY A 129 12.96 -14.76 6.68
CA GLY A 129 12.36 -13.48 7.08
C GLY A 129 11.05 -13.59 7.86
N GLU A 130 10.82 -14.71 8.55
CA GLU A 130 9.64 -14.90 9.40
C GLU A 130 9.55 -13.83 10.50
N ASN A 131 10.71 -13.45 11.06
CA ASN A 131 10.81 -12.49 12.15
C ASN A 131 11.26 -11.08 11.73
N ILE A 132 11.26 -10.77 10.45
CA ILE A 132 11.74 -9.47 9.95
C ILE A 132 10.96 -8.28 10.58
N LYS A 133 9.64 -8.42 10.78
CA LYS A 133 8.84 -7.36 11.40
C LYS A 133 9.11 -7.22 12.91
N PRO A 134 9.13 -8.29 13.73
CA PRO A 134 9.62 -8.22 15.11
C PRO A 134 11.01 -7.63 15.26
N ILE A 135 11.98 -7.97 14.40
CA ILE A 135 13.34 -7.40 14.42
C ILE A 135 13.29 -5.88 14.30
N LEU A 136 12.55 -5.35 13.35
CA LEU A 136 12.37 -3.91 13.18
C LEU A 136 11.67 -3.26 14.39
N ALA A 137 10.62 -3.89 14.90
CA ALA A 137 9.86 -3.36 16.02
C ALA A 137 10.68 -3.33 17.31
N ASP A 138 11.43 -4.38 17.58
CA ASP A 138 12.29 -4.47 18.77
C ASP A 138 13.46 -3.46 18.68
N ALA A 139 14.03 -3.25 17.48
CA ALA A 139 15.02 -2.21 17.25
C ALA A 139 14.45 -0.81 17.53
N VAL A 140 13.25 -0.50 17.04
CA VAL A 140 12.57 0.79 17.30
C VAL A 140 12.25 0.98 18.78
N ASN A 141 11.70 -0.05 19.43
CA ASN A 141 11.33 0.01 20.85
C ASN A 141 12.54 0.17 21.79
N SER A 142 13.75 -0.11 21.32
CA SER A 142 14.99 0.09 22.07
C SER A 142 15.56 1.51 21.96
N LEU A 143 15.00 2.36 21.09
CA LEU A 143 15.48 3.71 20.87
C LEU A 143 15.05 4.66 22.00
N GLU A 144 15.96 5.52 22.43
CA GLU A 144 15.65 6.65 23.29
C GLU A 144 14.92 7.75 22.50
N ASN A 145 14.09 8.55 23.15
CA ASN A 145 13.29 9.65 22.56
C ASN A 145 12.31 9.20 21.45
N VAL A 146 11.91 7.92 21.47
CA VAL A 146 10.87 7.37 20.60
C VAL A 146 9.73 6.83 21.42
N ILE A 147 8.52 7.30 21.16
CA ILE A 147 7.29 6.82 21.78
C ILE A 147 6.47 6.11 20.72
N VAL A 148 6.17 4.84 20.96
CA VAL A 148 5.26 4.05 20.10
C VAL A 148 3.90 3.98 20.78
N ILE A 149 2.87 4.53 20.13
CA ILE A 149 1.49 4.44 20.58
C ILE A 149 0.76 3.44 19.70
N ASN A 150 0.61 2.22 20.21
CA ASN A 150 -0.18 1.19 19.54
C ASN A 150 -1.68 1.45 19.74
N ARG A 151 -2.51 0.86 18.87
CA ARG A 151 -3.98 1.01 18.90
C ARG A 151 -4.45 2.44 18.66
N LEU A 152 -3.62 3.30 18.10
CA LEU A 152 -3.95 4.68 17.78
C LEU A 152 -4.35 4.81 16.31
N ASN A 153 -5.64 4.99 16.08
CA ASN A 153 -6.21 5.24 14.76
C ASN A 153 -6.18 6.75 14.49
N ILE A 154 -5.26 7.19 13.63
CA ILE A 154 -5.22 8.58 13.15
C ILE A 154 -6.25 8.73 12.04
N THR A 155 -7.10 9.74 12.13
CA THR A 155 -8.21 9.99 11.21
C THR A 155 -8.01 11.19 10.31
N ASP A 156 -7.28 12.21 10.80
CA ASP A 156 -7.12 13.48 10.09
C ASP A 156 -5.73 14.10 10.30
N TYR A 157 -5.23 14.75 9.27
CA TYR A 157 -4.12 15.69 9.40
C TYR A 157 -4.61 17.04 9.90
N ILE A 158 -3.80 17.71 10.69
CA ILE A 158 -3.96 19.12 11.01
C ILE A 158 -3.14 19.91 9.99
N VAL A 159 -3.80 20.47 8.97
CA VAL A 159 -3.15 21.23 7.89
C VAL A 159 -3.74 22.62 7.83
N LYS A 160 -2.90 23.66 7.88
CA LYS A 160 -3.29 25.05 7.72
C LYS A 160 -2.39 25.71 6.68
N ASP A 161 -2.99 26.41 5.73
CA ASP A 161 -2.28 27.14 4.67
C ASP A 161 -1.21 26.29 3.97
N ASN A 162 -1.60 25.07 3.56
CA ASN A 162 -0.77 24.05 2.92
C ASN A 162 0.44 23.58 3.77
N THR A 163 0.41 23.75 5.09
CA THR A 163 1.47 23.32 6.02
C THR A 163 0.92 22.36 7.06
N ILE A 164 1.60 21.23 7.26
CA ILE A 164 1.25 20.24 8.28
C ILE A 164 1.61 20.78 9.68
N LEU A 165 0.71 20.61 10.63
CA LEU A 165 0.91 20.97 12.04
C LEU A 165 0.85 19.75 12.96
N GLY A 166 0.38 18.62 12.47
CA GLY A 166 0.20 17.39 13.23
C GLY A 166 -0.97 16.54 12.74
N ALA A 167 -1.55 15.75 13.63
CA ALA A 167 -2.66 14.87 13.33
C ALA A 167 -3.57 14.64 14.55
N VAL A 168 -4.80 14.19 14.27
CA VAL A 168 -5.82 13.84 15.26
C VAL A 168 -6.24 12.39 15.08
N GLY A 169 -6.55 11.72 16.18
CA GLY A 169 -7.05 10.35 16.18
C GLY A 169 -7.60 9.93 17.51
N PHE A 170 -7.91 8.65 17.64
CA PHE A 170 -8.37 8.05 18.89
C PHE A 170 -7.78 6.65 19.10
N ASN A 171 -7.60 6.27 20.35
CA ASN A 171 -7.18 4.93 20.72
C ASN A 171 -8.39 3.98 20.69
N ILE A 172 -8.28 2.90 19.92
CA ILE A 172 -9.37 1.95 19.66
C ILE A 172 -9.69 1.03 20.84
N ASP A 173 -8.81 0.93 21.84
CA ASP A 173 -9.03 0.13 23.04
C ASP A 173 -9.56 0.99 24.20
N THR A 174 -9.00 2.22 24.39
CA THR A 174 -9.31 3.07 25.54
C THR A 174 -10.34 4.15 25.23
N GLY A 175 -10.52 4.53 23.96
CA GLY A 175 -11.39 5.62 23.54
C GLY A 175 -10.87 7.01 23.89
N GLU A 176 -9.59 7.15 24.23
CA GLU A 176 -8.96 8.45 24.40
C GLU A 176 -8.68 9.08 23.05
N ALA A 177 -9.01 10.36 22.89
CA ALA A 177 -8.60 11.13 21.73
C ALA A 177 -7.15 11.61 21.88
N TYR A 178 -6.50 11.78 20.74
CA TYR A 178 -5.13 12.28 20.65
C TYR A 178 -5.05 13.43 19.64
N GLU A 179 -4.45 14.52 20.07
CA GLU A 179 -3.94 15.60 19.24
C GLU A 179 -2.42 15.56 19.32
N ILE A 180 -1.75 15.28 18.21
CA ILE A 180 -0.28 15.20 18.17
C ILE A 180 0.23 16.30 17.26
N ARG A 181 0.90 17.29 17.86
CA ARG A 181 1.59 18.37 17.16
C ARG A 181 2.98 17.93 16.77
N ALA A 182 3.36 18.22 15.52
CA ALA A 182 4.69 17.83 15.02
C ALA A 182 5.23 18.87 14.03
N LYS A 183 6.55 19.08 14.06
CA LYS A 183 7.23 19.92 13.08
C LYS A 183 7.24 19.29 11.69
N LYS A 184 7.39 17.96 11.64
CA LYS A 184 7.39 17.14 10.41
C LYS A 184 6.52 15.91 10.63
N VAL A 185 5.82 15.47 9.59
CA VAL A 185 4.99 14.26 9.62
C VAL A 185 5.39 13.34 8.48
N LEU A 186 5.63 12.06 8.79
CA LEU A 186 5.83 11.00 7.81
C LEU A 186 4.62 10.09 7.74
N CYS A 187 3.95 10.07 6.59
CA CYS A 187 2.93 9.08 6.28
C CYS A 187 3.57 7.78 5.80
N ALA A 188 3.40 6.69 6.57
CA ALA A 188 3.91 5.35 6.27
C ALA A 188 2.82 4.28 6.47
N THR A 189 1.57 4.61 6.13
CA THR A 189 0.36 3.83 6.42
C THR A 189 0.15 2.64 5.50
N GLY A 190 0.98 2.48 4.46
CA GLY A 190 0.78 1.44 3.45
C GLY A 190 -0.29 1.80 2.42
N GLY A 191 -0.76 0.82 1.67
CA GLY A 191 -1.75 0.97 0.61
C GLY A 191 -3.20 0.87 1.08
N ALA A 192 -4.11 0.59 0.13
CA ALA A 192 -5.54 0.43 0.37
C ALA A 192 -6.05 -0.94 -0.10
N ALA A 193 -6.64 -1.69 0.83
CA ALA A 193 -7.34 -2.94 0.63
C ALA A 193 -8.85 -2.79 0.90
N GLY A 194 -9.63 -3.74 0.41
CA GLY A 194 -11.08 -3.77 0.67
C GLY A 194 -11.89 -2.74 -0.11
N LEU A 195 -11.33 -2.17 -1.18
CA LEU A 195 -12.04 -1.30 -2.11
C LEU A 195 -13.00 -2.09 -3.02
N TYR A 196 -12.65 -3.32 -3.31
CA TYR A 196 -13.37 -4.28 -4.14
C TYR A 196 -13.73 -5.52 -3.33
N LYS A 197 -14.70 -6.29 -3.80
CA LYS A 197 -15.11 -7.51 -3.11
C LYS A 197 -14.01 -8.59 -3.20
N PRO A 198 -13.53 -9.11 -2.07
CA PRO A 198 -12.58 -10.23 -2.07
C PRO A 198 -13.18 -11.49 -2.70
N ASN A 199 -12.36 -12.28 -3.42
CA ASN A 199 -12.80 -13.50 -4.08
C ASN A 199 -12.49 -14.80 -3.31
N ASN A 200 -12.00 -14.70 -2.09
CA ASN A 200 -11.74 -15.90 -1.29
C ASN A 200 -13.04 -16.52 -0.75
N PRO A 201 -13.18 -17.87 -0.73
CA PRO A 201 -14.32 -18.56 -0.16
C PRO A 201 -14.55 -18.18 1.31
N GLY A 202 -15.83 -18.05 1.68
CA GLY A 202 -16.21 -17.62 3.02
C GLY A 202 -15.66 -16.22 3.28
N PHE A 203 -16.12 -15.27 2.46
CA PHE A 203 -15.76 -13.86 2.60
C PHE A 203 -15.66 -13.44 4.05
N SER A 204 -14.56 -12.86 4.37
CA SER A 204 -14.39 -12.13 5.62
C SER A 204 -13.42 -10.98 5.37
N ARG A 205 -13.56 -9.94 6.16
CA ARG A 205 -12.64 -8.80 6.22
C ARG A 205 -11.16 -9.20 6.33
N HIS A 206 -10.88 -10.40 6.80
CA HIS A 206 -9.53 -10.92 7.02
C HIS A 206 -8.99 -11.81 5.90
N LYS A 207 -9.79 -12.16 4.91
CA LYS A 207 -9.38 -13.04 3.79
C LYS A 207 -9.00 -12.27 2.54
N MET A 208 -8.15 -11.29 2.69
CA MET A 208 -7.55 -10.51 1.61
C MET A 208 -6.06 -10.79 1.51
N TRP A 209 -5.49 -10.65 0.32
CA TRP A 209 -4.04 -10.77 0.17
C TRP A 209 -3.29 -9.64 0.86
N TYR A 210 -3.73 -8.40 0.70
CA TYR A 210 -3.15 -7.25 1.38
C TYR A 210 -3.75 -7.11 2.78
N PRO A 211 -3.03 -6.58 3.78
CA PRO A 211 -3.55 -6.48 5.13
C PRO A 211 -4.90 -5.74 5.18
N PRO A 212 -5.94 -6.31 5.76
CA PRO A 212 -7.30 -5.76 5.71
C PRO A 212 -7.47 -4.45 6.47
N PHE A 213 -6.57 -4.15 7.40
CA PHE A 213 -6.55 -2.90 8.16
C PHE A 213 -5.76 -1.77 7.48
N ASN A 214 -5.13 -2.06 6.33
CA ASN A 214 -4.58 -1.05 5.43
C ASN A 214 -5.72 -0.57 4.50
N THR A 215 -6.48 0.38 4.97
CA THR A 215 -7.76 0.81 4.38
C THR A 215 -7.63 2.03 3.45
N GLY A 216 -6.39 2.53 3.32
CA GLY A 216 -6.12 3.77 2.59
C GLY A 216 -6.22 5.02 3.47
N ALA A 217 -6.10 4.88 4.80
CA ALA A 217 -6.16 6.01 5.74
C ALA A 217 -5.24 7.16 5.34
N GLY A 218 -3.96 6.87 5.05
CA GLY A 218 -3.02 7.90 4.62
C GLY A 218 -3.41 8.56 3.31
N PHE A 219 -3.95 7.80 2.35
CA PHE A 219 -4.48 8.40 1.12
C PHE A 219 -5.66 9.31 1.42
N ALA A 220 -6.64 8.84 2.18
CA ALA A 220 -7.84 9.62 2.51
C ALA A 220 -7.50 10.91 3.26
N MET A 221 -6.64 10.84 4.26
CA MET A 221 -6.15 12.03 4.98
C MET A 221 -5.47 13.02 4.04
N GLY A 222 -4.59 12.55 3.15
CA GLY A 222 -3.90 13.39 2.18
C GLY A 222 -4.84 14.01 1.15
N ILE A 223 -5.76 13.23 0.59
CA ILE A 223 -6.78 13.71 -0.35
C ILE A 223 -7.62 14.81 0.31
N ASN A 224 -8.11 14.58 1.52
CA ASN A 224 -8.94 15.55 2.24
C ASN A 224 -8.16 16.81 2.64
N ALA A 225 -6.85 16.70 2.88
CA ALA A 225 -5.96 17.82 3.14
C ALA A 225 -5.49 18.55 1.86
N GLY A 226 -5.86 18.07 0.67
CA GLY A 226 -5.48 18.67 -0.60
C GLY A 226 -4.09 18.28 -1.11
N ALA A 227 -3.52 17.17 -0.66
CA ALA A 227 -2.32 16.59 -1.25
C ALA A 227 -2.59 16.04 -2.66
N GLU A 228 -1.61 16.12 -3.54
CA GLU A 228 -1.69 15.56 -4.88
C GLU A 228 -1.41 14.05 -4.86
N MET A 229 -2.28 13.27 -5.53
CA MET A 229 -2.16 11.82 -5.71
C MET A 229 -1.84 11.50 -7.16
N THR A 230 -1.15 10.39 -7.42
CA THR A 230 -0.76 9.97 -8.77
C THR A 230 -1.15 8.54 -9.08
N THR A 231 -1.49 8.28 -10.34
CA THR A 231 -1.52 6.97 -11.01
C THR A 231 -2.39 5.91 -10.30
N PHE A 232 -3.51 6.29 -9.65
CA PHE A 232 -4.42 5.34 -8.98
C PHE A 232 -5.10 4.39 -9.97
N GLU A 233 -5.17 4.74 -11.24
CA GLU A 233 -5.68 3.86 -12.29
C GLU A 233 -4.80 2.61 -12.52
N MET A 234 -3.53 2.63 -12.13
CA MET A 234 -2.65 1.46 -12.10
C MET A 234 -2.90 0.65 -10.83
N ARG A 235 -4.05 -0.03 -10.78
CA ARG A 235 -4.42 -0.87 -9.65
C ARG A 235 -3.58 -2.14 -9.63
N PHE A 236 -3.24 -2.62 -8.44
CA PHE A 236 -2.54 -3.89 -8.32
C PHE A 236 -3.53 -5.06 -8.22
N ILE A 237 -3.43 -6.00 -9.13
CA ILE A 237 -4.13 -7.27 -9.09
C ILE A 237 -3.07 -8.36 -9.06
N ALA A 238 -3.06 -9.13 -7.99
CA ALA A 238 -2.09 -10.19 -7.82
C ALA A 238 -2.60 -11.49 -8.41
N LEU A 239 -1.73 -12.26 -9.04
CA LEU A 239 -1.99 -13.66 -9.35
C LEU A 239 -1.75 -14.50 -8.07
N ARG A 240 -2.73 -15.32 -7.66
CA ARG A 240 -2.70 -16.11 -6.42
C ARG A 240 -2.99 -17.57 -6.69
N CYS A 241 -2.53 -18.43 -5.77
CA CYS A 241 -3.03 -19.79 -5.67
C CYS A 241 -4.52 -19.70 -5.30
N LYS A 242 -5.38 -20.27 -6.12
CA LYS A 242 -6.84 -20.14 -6.00
C LYS A 242 -7.32 -20.49 -4.59
N ASP A 243 -8.34 -19.78 -4.13
CA ASP A 243 -8.96 -19.94 -2.80
C ASP A 243 -7.99 -19.73 -1.62
N THR A 244 -6.86 -19.08 -1.84
CA THR A 244 -5.88 -18.75 -0.81
C THR A 244 -5.38 -17.31 -0.97
N ILE A 245 -4.68 -16.81 0.03
CA ILE A 245 -3.90 -15.56 -0.07
C ILE A 245 -2.46 -15.82 -0.55
N ALA A 246 -2.12 -17.05 -0.92
CA ALA A 246 -0.77 -17.47 -1.22
C ALA A 246 -0.24 -16.87 -2.53
N PRO A 247 0.91 -16.17 -2.52
CA PRO A 247 1.49 -15.58 -3.72
C PRO A 247 2.06 -16.65 -4.64
N THR A 248 1.94 -16.45 -5.95
CA THR A 248 2.43 -17.38 -6.97
C THR A 248 3.92 -17.25 -7.27
N GLY A 249 4.56 -16.15 -6.89
CA GLY A 249 5.96 -15.86 -7.26
C GLY A 249 6.96 -16.92 -6.81
N THR A 250 6.76 -17.55 -5.65
CA THR A 250 7.64 -18.61 -5.14
C THR A 250 7.52 -19.89 -5.99
N ILE A 251 6.34 -20.20 -6.53
CA ILE A 251 6.16 -21.32 -7.45
C ILE A 251 6.71 -20.97 -8.83
N ALA A 252 6.32 -19.83 -9.39
CA ALA A 252 6.71 -19.43 -10.74
C ALA A 252 8.23 -19.22 -10.88
N GLN A 253 8.86 -18.56 -9.92
CA GLN A 253 10.30 -18.24 -9.96
C GLN A 253 11.16 -19.26 -9.20
N GLY A 254 10.67 -19.76 -8.06
CA GLY A 254 11.45 -20.65 -7.20
C GLY A 254 11.68 -22.01 -7.79
N VAL A 255 10.71 -22.56 -8.51
CA VAL A 255 10.82 -23.87 -9.19
C VAL A 255 10.65 -23.78 -10.70
N GLY A 256 10.57 -22.56 -11.27
CA GLY A 256 10.46 -22.34 -12.72
C GLY A 256 9.13 -22.78 -13.32
N ALA A 257 8.06 -22.87 -12.53
CA ALA A 257 6.75 -23.31 -12.99
C ALA A 257 6.16 -22.34 -14.03
N LYS A 258 5.62 -22.92 -15.12
CA LYS A 258 4.97 -22.18 -16.23
C LYS A 258 3.46 -22.11 -16.02
N GLN A 259 2.86 -21.00 -16.49
CA GLN A 259 1.41 -20.89 -16.55
C GLN A 259 0.85 -21.75 -17.67
N VAL A 260 -0.06 -22.66 -17.33
CA VAL A 260 -0.70 -23.56 -18.27
C VAL A 260 -2.23 -23.53 -18.12
N ASN A 261 -2.94 -23.71 -19.24
CA ASN A 261 -4.40 -23.85 -19.23
C ASN A 261 -4.84 -25.31 -18.99
N SER A 262 -6.14 -25.58 -19.00
CA SER A 262 -6.71 -26.92 -18.79
C SER A 262 -6.36 -27.92 -19.89
N LEU A 263 -5.92 -27.43 -21.06
CA LEU A 263 -5.46 -28.27 -22.17
C LEU A 263 -3.96 -28.62 -22.08
N GLY A 264 -3.28 -28.16 -21.03
CA GLY A 264 -1.85 -28.35 -20.82
C GLY A 264 -0.94 -27.41 -21.64
N GLU A 265 -1.51 -26.44 -22.35
CA GLU A 265 -0.76 -25.48 -23.17
C GLU A 265 -0.13 -24.40 -22.29
N VAL A 266 1.14 -24.08 -22.52
CA VAL A 266 1.82 -22.93 -21.93
C VAL A 266 1.35 -21.67 -22.66
N TYR A 267 0.63 -20.78 -21.95
CA TYR A 267 0.02 -19.61 -22.57
C TYR A 267 0.72 -18.28 -22.22
N GLU A 268 1.62 -18.27 -21.25
CA GLU A 268 2.23 -17.02 -20.75
C GLU A 268 2.92 -16.17 -21.84
N ASN A 269 3.50 -16.81 -22.87
CA ASN A 269 4.14 -16.09 -23.98
C ASN A 269 3.13 -15.49 -24.98
N ARG A 270 1.87 -15.95 -24.96
CA ARG A 270 0.81 -15.44 -25.84
C ARG A 270 0.37 -14.04 -25.42
N TYR A 271 0.35 -13.77 -24.12
CA TYR A 271 -0.16 -12.53 -23.55
C TYR A 271 0.94 -11.59 -23.02
N GLY A 272 2.13 -12.11 -22.72
CA GLY A 272 3.26 -11.39 -22.16
C GLY A 272 3.59 -11.81 -20.72
N LEU A 273 4.68 -11.24 -20.18
CA LEU A 273 5.29 -11.68 -18.92
C LEU A 273 5.33 -10.60 -17.83
N THR A 274 4.82 -9.40 -18.09
CA THR A 274 4.68 -8.39 -17.03
C THR A 274 3.64 -8.83 -16.02
N THR A 275 3.62 -8.22 -14.85
CA THR A 275 2.70 -8.59 -13.77
C THR A 275 1.24 -8.49 -14.22
N SER A 276 0.85 -7.41 -14.90
CA SER A 276 -0.52 -7.23 -15.40
C SER A 276 -0.88 -8.24 -16.52
N GLN A 277 0.06 -8.52 -17.43
CA GLN A 277 -0.15 -9.44 -18.54
C GLN A 277 -0.32 -10.91 -18.08
N ARG A 278 0.37 -11.32 -17.01
CA ARG A 278 0.20 -12.67 -16.43
C ARG A 278 -1.20 -12.87 -15.87
N VAL A 279 -1.76 -11.86 -15.21
CA VAL A 279 -3.15 -11.87 -14.73
C VAL A 279 -4.11 -11.89 -15.92
N TYR A 280 -3.89 -11.01 -16.90
CA TYR A 280 -4.69 -10.91 -18.11
C TYR A 280 -4.76 -12.23 -18.87
N GLY A 281 -3.62 -12.91 -19.09
CA GLY A 281 -3.58 -14.21 -19.72
C GLY A 281 -4.45 -15.24 -18.99
N THR A 282 -4.38 -15.30 -17.67
CA THR A 282 -5.22 -16.20 -16.86
C THR A 282 -6.71 -15.89 -17.01
N VAL A 283 -7.09 -14.62 -17.01
CA VAL A 283 -8.47 -14.17 -17.20
C VAL A 283 -8.97 -14.52 -18.59
N ARG A 284 -8.17 -14.24 -19.63
CA ARG A 284 -8.53 -14.54 -21.02
C ARG A 284 -8.70 -16.03 -21.29
N GLU A 285 -7.80 -16.87 -20.79
CA GLU A 285 -7.92 -18.33 -20.94
C GLU A 285 -9.21 -18.86 -20.29
N ASN A 286 -9.60 -18.32 -19.13
CA ASN A 286 -10.88 -18.67 -18.48
C ASN A 286 -12.10 -18.20 -19.31
N ILE A 287 -12.12 -16.96 -19.79
CA ILE A 287 -13.22 -16.40 -20.60
C ILE A 287 -13.40 -17.20 -21.90
N GLU A 288 -12.30 -17.61 -22.52
CA GLU A 288 -12.31 -18.34 -23.79
C GLU A 288 -12.56 -19.85 -23.62
N GLY A 289 -12.89 -20.31 -22.39
CA GLY A 289 -13.24 -21.70 -22.12
C GLY A 289 -12.06 -22.68 -22.07
N ARG A 290 -10.83 -22.16 -21.97
CA ARG A 290 -9.61 -22.98 -21.81
C ARG A 290 -9.12 -23.04 -20.34
N GLY A 291 -9.84 -22.41 -19.43
CA GLY A 291 -9.60 -22.57 -17.99
C GLY A 291 -10.11 -23.91 -17.45
N PRO A 292 -9.80 -24.24 -16.18
CA PRO A 292 -9.00 -23.44 -15.24
C PRO A 292 -7.51 -23.39 -15.60
N CYS A 293 -6.80 -22.39 -15.05
CA CYS A 293 -5.39 -22.18 -15.29
C CYS A 293 -4.55 -22.60 -14.08
N TYR A 294 -3.32 -23.03 -14.35
CA TYR A 294 -2.43 -23.59 -13.33
C TYR A 294 -0.99 -23.07 -13.47
N LEU A 295 -0.24 -23.12 -12.38
CA LEU A 295 1.22 -23.22 -12.42
C LEU A 295 1.59 -24.70 -12.45
N ARG A 296 2.38 -25.08 -13.46
CA ARG A 296 2.81 -26.47 -13.65
C ARG A 296 3.88 -26.82 -12.63
N THR A 297 3.49 -27.48 -11.54
CA THR A 297 4.38 -28.01 -10.52
C THR A 297 4.55 -29.53 -10.61
N GLU A 298 3.67 -30.21 -11.33
CA GLU A 298 3.77 -31.65 -11.58
C GLU A 298 5.13 -31.99 -12.20
N GLY A 299 5.83 -32.95 -11.60
CA GLY A 299 7.14 -33.42 -12.05
C GLY A 299 8.34 -32.60 -11.56
N ILE A 300 8.18 -31.63 -10.65
CA ILE A 300 9.32 -30.99 -9.99
C ILE A 300 10.07 -31.99 -9.11
N SER A 301 11.35 -31.71 -8.81
CA SER A 301 12.17 -32.59 -7.97
C SER A 301 11.67 -32.66 -6.52
N SER A 302 12.03 -33.72 -5.80
CA SER A 302 11.71 -33.86 -4.38
C SER A 302 12.30 -32.72 -3.53
N GLU A 303 13.47 -32.21 -3.90
CA GLU A 303 14.10 -31.05 -3.25
C GLU A 303 13.27 -29.77 -3.46
N GLN A 304 12.79 -29.55 -4.69
CA GLN A 304 11.91 -28.44 -5.01
C GLN A 304 10.56 -28.55 -4.30
N ASP A 305 10.02 -29.76 -4.20
CA ASP A 305 8.79 -30.07 -3.48
C ASP A 305 8.88 -29.67 -2.00
N GLU A 306 9.91 -30.14 -1.32
CA GLU A 306 10.16 -29.80 0.09
C GLU A 306 10.44 -28.30 0.29
N SER A 307 11.16 -27.67 -0.66
CA SER A 307 11.42 -26.22 -0.63
C SER A 307 10.12 -25.40 -0.74
N LEU A 308 9.19 -25.82 -1.59
CA LEU A 308 7.87 -25.16 -1.70
C LEU A 308 7.05 -25.31 -0.43
N LYS A 309 6.93 -26.51 0.12
CA LYS A 309 6.20 -26.76 1.37
C LYS A 309 6.73 -25.91 2.52
N LYS A 310 8.06 -25.88 2.69
CA LYS A 310 8.71 -25.07 3.71
C LYS A 310 8.47 -23.57 3.53
N ALA A 311 8.58 -23.07 2.29
CA ALA A 311 8.35 -21.66 1.99
C ALA A 311 6.90 -21.23 2.28
N TYR A 312 5.93 -22.03 1.86
CA TYR A 312 4.52 -21.71 2.08
C TYR A 312 4.06 -21.93 3.51
N LEU A 313 4.65 -22.86 4.26
CA LEU A 313 4.35 -23.03 5.68
C LEU A 313 4.59 -21.72 6.47
N ASN A 314 5.65 -20.98 6.12
CA ASN A 314 5.99 -19.73 6.78
C ASN A 314 5.22 -18.52 6.19
N MET A 315 5.04 -18.50 4.87
CA MET A 315 4.56 -17.31 4.15
C MET A 315 3.03 -17.29 3.96
N ALA A 316 2.44 -18.44 3.69
CA ALA A 316 1.01 -18.58 3.41
C ALA A 316 0.55 -20.02 3.72
N PRO A 317 0.37 -20.38 5.00
CA PRO A 317 0.06 -21.75 5.44
C PRO A 317 -1.21 -22.33 4.80
N SER A 318 -2.15 -21.48 4.35
CA SER A 318 -3.36 -21.92 3.65
C SER A 318 -3.06 -22.78 2.41
N GLN A 319 -1.98 -22.50 1.68
CA GLN A 319 -1.57 -23.32 0.54
C GLN A 319 -0.98 -24.67 1.00
N THR A 320 -0.22 -24.69 2.07
CA THR A 320 0.31 -25.93 2.66
C THR A 320 -0.84 -26.81 3.15
N LEU A 321 -1.86 -26.23 3.79
CA LEU A 321 -3.06 -26.98 4.21
C LEU A 321 -3.79 -27.59 3.02
N LYS A 322 -3.92 -26.90 1.88
CA LYS A 322 -4.53 -27.47 0.66
C LYS A 322 -3.78 -28.70 0.16
N TRP A 323 -2.45 -28.70 0.17
CA TRP A 323 -1.67 -29.89 -0.19
C TRP A 323 -1.89 -31.03 0.81
N ILE A 324 -1.93 -30.75 2.10
CA ILE A 324 -2.20 -31.77 3.13
C ILE A 324 -3.62 -32.34 2.95
N GLU A 325 -4.63 -31.49 2.77
CA GLU A 325 -6.02 -31.90 2.60
C GLU A 325 -6.24 -32.72 1.33
N SER A 326 -5.54 -32.39 0.24
CA SER A 326 -5.60 -33.15 -1.01
C SER A 326 -4.89 -34.50 -0.95
N GLY A 327 -4.02 -34.70 0.04
CA GLY A 327 -3.14 -35.86 0.15
C GLY A 327 -2.08 -35.96 -0.94
N LYS A 328 -1.84 -34.87 -1.67
CA LYS A 328 -0.87 -34.79 -2.78
C LYS A 328 0.20 -33.74 -2.52
N ASN A 329 1.40 -34.07 -2.92
CA ASN A 329 2.53 -33.15 -2.88
C ASN A 329 2.47 -32.14 -4.05
N PRO A 330 3.16 -30.98 -3.96
CA PRO A 330 3.28 -30.05 -5.08
C PRO A 330 3.76 -30.71 -6.39
N SER A 331 4.65 -31.69 -6.31
CA SER A 331 5.18 -32.45 -7.45
C SER A 331 4.18 -33.40 -8.11
N GLU A 332 3.04 -33.70 -7.45
CA GLU A 332 2.04 -34.66 -7.91
C GLU A 332 0.79 -33.99 -8.49
N GLN A 333 0.69 -32.67 -8.38
CA GLN A 333 -0.44 -31.88 -8.92
C GLN A 333 -0.03 -30.46 -9.23
N ASN A 334 -0.64 -29.90 -10.27
CA ASN A 334 -0.50 -28.48 -10.61
C ASN A 334 -1.28 -27.59 -9.62
N VAL A 335 -0.80 -26.37 -9.44
CA VAL A 335 -1.45 -25.39 -8.53
C VAL A 335 -2.35 -24.49 -9.34
N GLU A 336 -3.67 -24.57 -9.12
CA GLU A 336 -4.65 -23.68 -9.74
C GLU A 336 -4.43 -22.23 -9.30
N ILE A 337 -4.56 -21.29 -10.25
CA ILE A 337 -4.28 -19.87 -10.07
C ILE A 337 -5.45 -19.00 -10.52
N GLU A 338 -5.58 -17.85 -9.87
CA GLU A 338 -6.56 -16.82 -10.24
C GLU A 338 -6.07 -15.42 -9.87
N GLY A 339 -6.69 -14.37 -10.43
CA GLY A 339 -6.46 -12.99 -10.06
C GLY A 339 -7.21 -12.64 -8.78
N THR A 340 -6.62 -11.76 -7.95
CA THR A 340 -7.27 -11.20 -6.77
C THR A 340 -8.16 -10.01 -7.12
N GLU A 341 -8.92 -9.53 -6.14
CA GLU A 341 -9.51 -8.20 -6.16
C GLU A 341 -8.42 -7.11 -6.31
N PRO A 342 -8.74 -5.95 -6.92
CA PRO A 342 -7.79 -4.86 -7.08
C PRO A 342 -7.45 -4.13 -5.77
N TYR A 343 -6.21 -3.64 -5.68
CA TYR A 343 -5.66 -2.85 -4.56
C TYR A 343 -5.01 -1.56 -5.07
N ILE A 344 -4.90 -0.56 -4.22
CA ILE A 344 -4.04 0.61 -4.45
C ILE A 344 -2.81 0.47 -3.56
N VAL A 345 -1.68 0.11 -4.16
CA VAL A 345 -0.45 -0.25 -3.43
C VAL A 345 0.78 0.25 -4.19
N GLY A 346 1.32 1.38 -3.77
CA GLY A 346 2.52 1.98 -4.37
C GLY A 346 3.81 1.14 -4.24
N GLY A 347 3.78 0.09 -3.43
CA GLY A 347 4.87 -0.89 -3.35
C GLY A 347 4.96 -1.84 -4.54
N HIS A 348 3.88 -1.97 -5.31
CA HIS A 348 3.80 -2.82 -6.52
C HIS A 348 3.49 -2.03 -7.78
N THR A 349 2.82 -0.89 -7.66
CA THR A 349 2.41 -0.01 -8.76
C THR A 349 2.95 1.40 -8.56
N ALA A 350 2.69 2.30 -9.51
CA ALA A 350 3.07 3.71 -9.40
C ALA A 350 2.04 4.56 -8.62
N SER A 351 1.00 3.94 -8.04
CA SER A 351 -0.09 4.64 -7.35
C SER A 351 0.33 5.15 -5.97
N GLY A 352 -0.08 6.35 -5.59
CA GLY A 352 0.17 6.90 -4.25
C GLY A 352 0.26 8.43 -4.22
N TYR A 353 0.85 8.96 -3.14
CA TYR A 353 1.18 10.38 -3.08
C TYR A 353 2.13 10.78 -4.20
N TRP A 354 1.88 11.94 -4.82
CA TRP A 354 2.87 12.58 -5.66
C TRP A 354 3.97 13.17 -4.78
N VAL A 355 5.17 12.61 -4.88
CA VAL A 355 6.31 13.01 -4.03
C VAL A 355 7.50 13.47 -4.88
N ASP A 356 8.41 14.25 -4.27
CA ASP A 356 9.71 14.58 -4.84
C ASP A 356 10.78 13.52 -4.50
N THR A 357 12.02 13.74 -4.92
CA THR A 357 13.14 12.81 -4.67
C THR A 357 13.50 12.68 -3.20
N ASN A 358 13.11 13.63 -2.35
CA ASN A 358 13.24 13.59 -0.89
C ASN A 358 12.03 12.96 -0.19
N ARG A 359 11.04 12.48 -0.96
CA ARG A 359 9.76 11.93 -0.47
C ARG A 359 8.85 12.98 0.21
N ARG A 360 9.07 14.28 -0.09
CA ARG A 360 8.15 15.36 0.31
C ARG A 360 6.87 15.27 -0.53
N THR A 361 5.73 15.47 0.11
CA THR A 361 4.44 15.61 -0.59
C THR A 361 4.21 17.06 -1.03
N THR A 362 3.08 17.36 -1.65
CA THR A 362 2.67 18.73 -1.99
C THR A 362 2.18 19.54 -0.80
N ILE A 363 2.16 18.99 0.40
CA ILE A 363 1.88 19.69 1.65
C ILE A 363 3.20 19.91 2.40
N ASN A 364 3.49 21.15 2.77
CA ASN A 364 4.72 21.52 3.48
C ASN A 364 4.88 20.74 4.78
N GLY A 365 6.04 20.10 4.96
CA GLY A 365 6.36 19.33 6.16
C GLY A 365 5.77 17.94 6.23
N LEU A 366 4.93 17.54 5.24
CA LEU A 366 4.39 16.19 5.11
C LEU A 366 5.19 15.36 4.11
N TYR A 367 5.65 14.19 4.53
CA TYR A 367 6.37 13.20 3.74
C TYR A 367 5.52 11.94 3.57
N ALA A 368 5.81 11.15 2.53
CA ALA A 368 5.21 9.84 2.31
C ALA A 368 6.26 8.83 1.88
N ALA A 369 6.26 7.63 2.48
CA ALA A 369 7.21 6.57 2.17
C ALA A 369 6.57 5.18 2.24
N GLY A 370 7.10 4.23 1.46
CA GLY A 370 6.59 2.89 1.32
C GLY A 370 5.37 2.83 0.40
N ASP A 371 4.46 1.89 0.64
CA ASP A 371 3.33 1.62 -0.26
C ASP A 371 2.32 2.77 -0.41
N VAL A 372 2.40 3.79 0.43
CA VAL A 372 1.56 4.99 0.34
C VAL A 372 2.15 6.04 -0.62
N ALA A 373 3.46 6.02 -0.90
CA ALA A 373 4.11 6.91 -1.85
C ALA A 373 3.97 6.39 -3.29
N GLY A 374 3.70 7.26 -4.24
CA GLY A 374 3.50 6.94 -5.65
C GLY A 374 4.75 7.13 -6.51
N GLY A 375 4.61 6.84 -7.81
CA GLY A 375 5.64 7.04 -8.83
C GLY A 375 6.75 5.99 -8.89
N CYS A 376 6.93 5.20 -7.84
CA CYS A 376 8.04 4.25 -7.70
C CYS A 376 7.52 2.82 -7.46
N PRO A 377 7.12 2.07 -8.52
CA PRO A 377 6.65 0.70 -8.38
C PRO A 377 7.78 -0.27 -8.01
N GLN A 378 7.41 -1.51 -7.64
CA GLN A 378 8.34 -2.61 -7.36
C GLN A 378 9.30 -2.34 -6.18
N LYS A 379 8.84 -1.59 -5.16
CA LYS A 379 9.63 -1.27 -3.95
C LYS A 379 9.87 -2.49 -3.08
N TYR A 380 8.83 -3.27 -2.88
CA TYR A 380 8.85 -4.39 -1.94
C TYR A 380 9.33 -3.96 -0.54
N VAL A 381 9.97 -4.87 0.20
CA VAL A 381 10.42 -4.62 1.57
C VAL A 381 11.57 -3.61 1.63
N THR A 382 12.64 -3.87 0.87
CA THR A 382 13.86 -3.03 0.92
C THR A 382 13.67 -1.67 0.28
N GLY A 383 12.87 -1.56 -0.77
CA GLY A 383 12.51 -0.27 -1.35
C GLY A 383 11.68 0.59 -0.39
N ALA A 384 10.77 -0.03 0.38
CA ALA A 384 10.05 0.70 1.42
C ALA A 384 10.97 1.20 2.55
N MET A 385 11.98 0.41 2.94
CA MET A 385 13.02 0.84 3.88
C MET A 385 13.85 1.99 3.30
N ALA A 386 14.29 1.87 2.05
CA ALA A 386 15.07 2.90 1.35
C ALA A 386 14.31 4.23 1.27
N GLU A 387 13.00 4.20 0.97
CA GLU A 387 12.17 5.41 0.98
C GLU A 387 12.03 6.00 2.38
N GLY A 388 11.86 5.15 3.41
CA GLY A 388 11.86 5.58 4.81
C GLY A 388 13.17 6.26 5.20
N GLU A 389 14.31 5.73 4.74
CA GLU A 389 15.64 6.32 4.95
C GLU A 389 15.78 7.68 4.27
N ILE A 390 15.41 7.77 2.98
CA ILE A 390 15.48 9.01 2.21
C ILE A 390 14.62 10.11 2.86
N ALA A 391 13.38 9.80 3.22
CA ALA A 391 12.50 10.75 3.91
C ALA A 391 13.09 11.19 5.25
N ALA A 392 13.62 10.25 6.03
CA ALA A 392 14.23 10.51 7.33
C ALA A 392 15.47 11.44 7.24
N GLU A 393 16.33 11.22 6.25
CA GLU A 393 17.51 12.07 6.03
C GLU A 393 17.11 13.51 5.70
N ASP A 394 16.11 13.70 4.85
CA ASP A 394 15.63 15.04 4.53
C ASP A 394 14.89 15.69 5.71
N ILE A 395 14.10 14.94 6.47
CA ILE A 395 13.46 15.41 7.70
C ILE A 395 14.53 15.95 8.67
N VAL A 396 15.61 15.19 8.92
CA VAL A 396 16.70 15.63 9.80
C VAL A 396 17.37 16.88 9.28
N LYS A 397 17.63 16.94 7.96
CA LYS A 397 18.20 18.13 7.32
C LYS A 397 17.33 19.36 7.51
N GLU A 398 16.01 19.22 7.33
CA GLU A 398 15.06 20.31 7.50
C GLU A 398 14.88 20.74 8.96
N LEU A 399 14.93 19.83 9.92
CA LEU A 399 14.89 20.15 11.34
C LEU A 399 16.15 20.93 11.79
N ASN A 400 17.31 20.66 11.18
CA ASN A 400 18.58 21.33 11.49
C ASN A 400 18.76 22.69 10.79
N ARG A 401 17.89 23.04 9.85
CA ARG A 401 17.86 24.38 9.23
C ARG A 401 17.21 25.38 10.19
N SER A 402 17.97 25.79 11.19
CA SER A 402 17.51 26.67 12.27
C SER A 402 17.16 28.11 11.86
N ASP A 403 17.39 28.51 10.61
CA ASP A 403 17.24 29.90 10.15
C ASP A 403 16.03 30.19 9.28
N ILE A 404 15.18 29.22 9.00
CA ILE A 404 14.06 29.42 8.06
C ILE A 404 12.83 28.70 8.53
N THR A 405 11.99 29.39 9.08
CA THR A 405 10.59 29.71 8.86
C THR A 405 10.02 30.19 10.17
N GLU A 406 9.93 31.47 10.28
CA GLU A 406 8.70 32.03 10.82
C GLU A 406 7.58 31.30 10.09
N ASN A 407 6.85 30.43 10.82
CA ASN A 407 5.60 29.90 10.31
C ASN A 407 4.83 31.08 9.75
N ALA A 408 4.20 30.94 8.58
CA ALA A 408 3.44 31.98 7.92
C ALA A 408 2.33 32.57 8.82
N PHE A 409 2.16 32.02 10.02
CA PHE A 409 1.21 32.43 11.06
C PHE A 409 1.85 32.30 12.46
N SER A 410 1.35 33.09 13.40
CA SER A 410 1.79 33.01 14.78
C SER A 410 1.48 31.64 15.38
N GLN A 411 2.30 31.20 16.35
CA GLN A 411 2.06 29.93 17.10
C GLN A 411 0.63 29.90 17.68
N SER A 412 0.17 30.99 18.23
CA SER A 412 -1.19 31.15 18.76
C SER A 412 -2.28 30.84 17.72
N THR A 413 -2.12 31.29 16.48
CA THR A 413 -3.07 31.03 15.39
C THR A 413 -3.05 29.58 14.94
N ALA A 414 -1.88 28.93 14.99
CA ALA A 414 -1.73 27.50 14.69
C ALA A 414 -2.42 26.65 15.77
N ASP A 415 -2.25 27.02 17.04
CA ASP A 415 -2.82 26.33 18.18
C ASP A 415 -4.35 26.44 18.18
N GLU A 416 -4.91 27.65 18.01
CA GLU A 416 -6.37 27.84 17.89
C GLU A 416 -6.99 27.02 16.77
N TYR A 417 -6.33 26.98 15.61
CA TYR A 417 -6.84 26.21 14.47
C TYR A 417 -6.90 24.71 14.77
N ALA A 418 -5.84 24.18 15.36
CA ALA A 418 -5.79 22.77 15.64
C ALA A 418 -6.70 22.36 16.81
N ASP A 419 -6.81 23.17 17.86
CA ASP A 419 -7.79 22.95 18.93
C ASP A 419 -9.21 22.88 18.36
N LYS A 420 -9.56 23.82 17.48
CA LYS A 420 -10.86 23.81 16.81
C LYS A 420 -11.10 22.54 16.00
N LEU A 421 -10.12 22.13 15.16
CA LEU A 421 -10.25 20.91 14.36
C LEU A 421 -10.38 19.68 15.26
N THR A 422 -9.60 19.60 16.33
CA THR A 422 -9.63 18.50 17.29
C THR A 422 -11.02 18.41 17.97
N ASP A 423 -11.57 19.54 18.41
CA ASP A 423 -12.90 19.59 19.02
C ASP A 423 -14.00 19.15 18.04
N GLU A 424 -13.90 19.58 16.77
CA GLU A 424 -14.81 19.15 15.71
C GLU A 424 -14.74 17.63 15.49
N ARG A 425 -13.55 17.03 15.49
CA ARG A 425 -13.39 15.57 15.35
C ARG A 425 -13.90 14.80 16.56
N ILE A 426 -13.60 15.25 17.78
CA ILE A 426 -14.14 14.62 18.99
C ILE A 426 -15.68 14.68 19.00
N LYS A 427 -16.25 15.79 18.56
CA LYS A 427 -17.70 15.90 18.40
C LYS A 427 -18.23 14.87 17.41
N GLU A 428 -17.61 14.72 16.23
CA GLU A 428 -17.99 13.75 15.22
C GLU A 428 -17.87 12.30 15.76
N TYR A 429 -16.76 11.95 16.43
CA TYR A 429 -16.63 10.63 17.08
C TYR A 429 -17.78 10.35 18.05
N ASN A 430 -18.13 11.33 18.87
CA ASN A 430 -19.21 11.21 19.83
C ASN A 430 -20.59 11.13 19.17
N GLU A 431 -20.79 11.73 18.00
CA GLU A 431 -22.03 11.60 17.23
C GLU A 431 -22.22 10.16 16.77
N TYR A 432 -21.20 9.49 16.22
CA TYR A 432 -21.27 8.08 15.84
C TYR A 432 -21.48 7.16 17.04
N LEU A 433 -20.79 7.40 18.17
CA LEU A 433 -20.88 6.58 19.39
C LEU A 433 -22.21 6.71 20.14
N ARG A 434 -22.95 7.81 19.97
CA ARG A 434 -24.23 8.06 20.64
C ARG A 434 -25.44 7.68 19.80
N ARG A 435 -25.27 7.50 18.50
CA ARG A 435 -26.37 7.16 17.60
C ARG A 435 -26.87 5.75 17.90
N GLU A 436 -28.19 5.59 17.99
CA GLU A 436 -28.82 4.31 18.27
C GLU A 436 -29.10 3.54 16.96
N ASP A 437 -29.16 2.21 17.01
CA ASP A 437 -29.44 1.35 15.85
C ASP A 437 -30.74 1.74 15.09
N LYS A 438 -31.76 2.20 15.81
CA LYS A 438 -33.04 2.66 15.21
C LYS A 438 -32.90 3.88 14.30
N ASP A 439 -31.81 4.64 14.44
CA ASP A 439 -31.53 5.85 13.67
C ASP A 439 -30.69 5.57 12.43
N THR A 440 -30.25 4.32 12.26
CA THR A 440 -29.47 3.85 11.10
C THR A 440 -30.31 2.95 10.21
N ILE A 441 -30.08 3.06 8.89
CA ILE A 441 -30.77 2.21 7.89
C ILE A 441 -29.93 0.97 7.59
N PHE A 442 -28.60 1.15 7.55
CA PHE A 442 -27.62 0.10 7.21
C PHE A 442 -26.48 0.12 8.21
N SER A 443 -25.97 -1.04 8.57
CA SER A 443 -24.75 -1.18 9.33
C SER A 443 -23.52 -0.75 8.52
N THR A 444 -22.43 -0.44 9.18
CA THR A 444 -21.15 -0.11 8.54
C THR A 444 -20.67 -1.25 7.63
N GLU A 445 -20.87 -2.51 8.04
CA GLU A 445 -20.50 -3.69 7.26
C GLU A 445 -21.34 -3.82 5.97
N GLU A 446 -22.66 -3.58 6.03
CA GLU A 446 -23.53 -3.57 4.85
C GLU A 446 -23.15 -2.48 3.86
N LEU A 447 -22.79 -1.28 4.35
CA LEU A 447 -22.33 -0.18 3.50
C LEU A 447 -20.95 -0.49 2.87
N GLU A 448 -20.04 -1.11 3.61
CA GLU A 448 -18.75 -1.56 3.07
C GLU A 448 -18.95 -2.62 1.97
N GLU A 449 -19.82 -3.59 2.21
CA GLU A 449 -20.14 -4.60 1.20
C GLU A 449 -20.82 -3.98 -0.04
N ALA A 450 -21.71 -3.01 0.14
CA ALA A 450 -22.34 -2.28 -0.96
C ALA A 450 -21.29 -1.51 -1.78
N MET A 451 -20.37 -0.79 -1.14
CA MET A 451 -19.25 -0.12 -1.80
C MET A 451 -18.41 -1.11 -2.60
N GLN A 452 -18.01 -2.22 -2.01
CA GLN A 452 -17.20 -3.26 -2.66
C GLN A 452 -17.91 -3.85 -3.88
N LYS A 453 -19.21 -4.11 -3.79
CA LYS A 453 -20.03 -4.58 -4.92
C LYS A 453 -20.13 -3.56 -6.04
N VAL A 454 -20.28 -2.28 -5.71
CA VAL A 454 -20.30 -1.19 -6.70
C VAL A 454 -18.98 -1.12 -7.46
N MET A 455 -17.86 -1.13 -6.74
CA MET A 455 -16.54 -1.10 -7.37
C MET A 455 -16.29 -2.36 -8.21
N ASP A 456 -16.65 -3.53 -7.70
CA ASP A 456 -16.46 -4.80 -8.39
C ASP A 456 -17.26 -4.88 -9.70
N THR A 457 -18.49 -4.35 -9.70
CA THR A 457 -19.39 -4.41 -10.85
C THR A 457 -19.13 -3.32 -11.89
N TYR A 458 -18.82 -2.09 -11.43
CA TYR A 458 -18.83 -0.93 -12.32
C TYR A 458 -17.46 -0.26 -12.51
N ALA A 459 -16.48 -0.58 -11.68
CA ALA A 459 -15.14 0.02 -11.73
C ALA A 459 -14.02 -1.01 -11.98
N GLY A 460 -14.33 -2.07 -12.72
CA GLY A 460 -13.34 -3.04 -13.17
C GLY A 460 -12.85 -3.99 -12.06
N GLY A 461 -13.75 -4.61 -11.32
CA GLY A 461 -13.42 -5.69 -10.40
C GLY A 461 -13.47 -7.08 -11.05
N ILE A 462 -13.47 -8.13 -10.24
CA ILE A 462 -13.42 -9.52 -10.70
C ILE A 462 -14.67 -9.87 -11.54
N VAL A 463 -15.86 -9.47 -11.09
CA VAL A 463 -17.13 -9.75 -11.76
C VAL A 463 -17.18 -9.18 -13.18
N SER A 464 -16.52 -8.02 -13.39
CA SER A 464 -16.40 -7.39 -14.71
C SER A 464 -15.13 -7.82 -15.48
N HIS A 465 -14.43 -8.87 -15.04
CA HIS A 465 -13.15 -9.30 -15.60
C HIS A 465 -12.09 -8.19 -15.64
N TYR A 466 -12.12 -7.31 -14.63
CA TYR A 466 -11.28 -6.11 -14.49
C TYR A 466 -11.51 -5.01 -15.55
N GLN A 467 -12.53 -5.16 -16.38
CA GLN A 467 -12.89 -4.25 -17.46
C GLN A 467 -13.90 -3.19 -16.99
N PHE A 468 -13.83 -2.01 -17.58
CA PHE A 468 -14.74 -0.90 -17.32
C PHE A 468 -14.91 -0.02 -18.57
N ASN A 469 -15.95 0.81 -18.57
CA ASN A 469 -16.18 1.85 -19.54
C ASN A 469 -16.71 3.13 -18.86
N GLU A 470 -16.79 4.24 -19.58
CA GLU A 470 -17.18 5.53 -19.03
C GLU A 470 -18.59 5.52 -18.42
N LYS A 471 -19.54 4.80 -19.05
CA LYS A 471 -20.91 4.65 -18.54
C LYS A 471 -20.95 3.94 -17.20
N GLN A 472 -20.18 2.85 -17.06
CA GLN A 472 -20.06 2.11 -15.81
C GLN A 472 -19.41 2.95 -14.72
N LEU A 473 -18.31 3.66 -15.03
CA LEU A 473 -17.63 4.53 -14.08
C LEU A 473 -18.51 5.69 -13.59
N LYS A 474 -19.40 6.22 -14.46
CA LYS A 474 -20.39 7.22 -14.04
C LYS A 474 -21.36 6.65 -13.01
N LEU A 475 -21.88 5.43 -13.24
CA LEU A 475 -22.74 4.74 -12.28
C LEU A 475 -22.01 4.42 -10.97
N ALA A 476 -20.73 3.99 -11.05
CA ALA A 476 -19.91 3.76 -9.86
C ALA A 476 -19.83 5.03 -9.01
N LYS A 477 -19.49 6.18 -9.64
CA LYS A 477 -19.40 7.47 -8.96
C LYS A 477 -20.69 7.82 -8.24
N GLU A 478 -21.81 7.82 -8.95
CA GLU A 478 -23.13 8.15 -8.39
C GLU A 478 -23.50 7.27 -7.19
N LYS A 479 -23.18 5.96 -7.27
CA LYS A 479 -23.46 5.01 -6.18
C LYS A 479 -22.52 5.18 -4.99
N ILE A 480 -21.24 5.46 -5.22
CA ILE A 480 -20.28 5.73 -4.14
C ILE A 480 -20.66 7.01 -3.39
N GLU A 481 -21.07 8.07 -4.07
CA GLU A 481 -21.56 9.31 -3.45
C GLU A 481 -22.84 9.06 -2.61
N GLN A 482 -23.74 8.18 -3.07
CA GLN A 482 -24.92 7.77 -2.29
C GLN A 482 -24.53 7.00 -1.02
N ILE A 483 -23.57 6.06 -1.12
CA ILE A 483 -23.09 5.28 0.03
C ILE A 483 -22.35 6.20 1.02
N GLU A 484 -21.58 7.17 0.55
CA GLU A 484 -20.95 8.18 1.40
C GLU A 484 -22.00 8.95 2.22
N THR A 485 -23.06 9.44 1.57
CA THR A 485 -24.17 10.12 2.27
C THR A 485 -24.85 9.22 3.31
N LEU A 486 -24.98 7.92 3.03
CA LEU A 486 -25.52 6.96 3.99
C LEU A 486 -24.56 6.71 5.15
N SER A 487 -23.25 6.70 4.90
CA SER A 487 -22.22 6.47 5.92
C SER A 487 -22.14 7.59 6.96
N GLU A 488 -22.56 8.80 6.62
CA GLU A 488 -22.69 9.90 7.59
C GLU A 488 -23.69 9.59 8.72
N LYS A 489 -24.62 8.66 8.47
CA LYS A 489 -25.63 8.21 9.43
C LYS A 489 -25.26 6.88 10.09
N ALA A 490 -24.06 6.37 9.90
CA ALA A 490 -23.60 5.17 10.57
C ALA A 490 -23.57 5.36 12.09
N ASN A 491 -23.62 4.27 12.84
CA ASN A 491 -23.43 4.26 14.29
C ASN A 491 -22.25 3.37 14.67
N ALA A 492 -21.78 3.52 15.89
CA ALA A 492 -20.74 2.70 16.48
C ALA A 492 -21.10 2.38 17.93
N LYS A 493 -21.12 1.10 18.30
CA LYS A 493 -21.45 0.65 19.68
C LYS A 493 -20.24 0.77 20.61
N ASP A 494 -19.05 0.70 20.02
CA ASP A 494 -17.78 0.81 20.72
C ASP A 494 -16.71 1.48 19.83
N TYR A 495 -15.48 1.60 20.34
CA TYR A 495 -14.38 2.25 19.63
C TYR A 495 -13.84 1.42 18.47
N HIS A 496 -14.01 0.09 18.47
CA HIS A 496 -13.68 -0.76 17.33
C HIS A 496 -14.68 -0.55 16.19
N GLU A 497 -15.97 -0.47 16.49
CA GLU A 497 -16.97 -0.12 15.47
C GLU A 497 -16.78 1.31 14.96
N LEU A 498 -16.38 2.26 15.83
CA LEU A 498 -15.99 3.61 15.40
C LEU A 498 -14.82 3.57 14.43
N MET A 499 -13.80 2.75 14.69
CA MET A 499 -12.70 2.54 13.74
C MET A 499 -13.25 2.03 12.40
N PHE A 500 -14.19 1.09 12.38
CA PHE A 500 -14.78 0.57 11.15
C PHE A 500 -15.57 1.63 10.37
N VAL A 501 -16.24 2.56 11.05
CA VAL A 501 -16.87 3.72 10.40
C VAL A 501 -15.82 4.56 9.66
N TYR A 502 -14.69 4.86 10.30
CA TYR A 502 -13.59 5.60 9.66
C TYR A 502 -12.94 4.82 8.52
N GLU A 503 -12.73 3.51 8.67
CA GLU A 503 -12.24 2.64 7.60
C GLU A 503 -13.14 2.65 6.35
N LEU A 504 -14.46 2.70 6.55
CA LEU A 504 -15.41 2.86 5.44
C LEU A 504 -15.26 4.24 4.77
N LYS A 505 -15.18 5.32 5.55
CA LYS A 505 -14.98 6.69 5.02
C LYS A 505 -13.67 6.81 4.24
N GLU A 506 -12.59 6.22 4.74
CA GLU A 506 -11.28 6.16 4.08
C GLU A 506 -11.38 5.46 2.72
N ARG A 507 -11.99 4.29 2.66
CA ARG A 507 -12.20 3.54 1.43
C ARG A 507 -13.10 4.28 0.44
N LEU A 508 -14.18 4.91 0.88
CA LEU A 508 -15.06 5.70 0.02
C LEU A 508 -14.30 6.88 -0.62
N THR A 509 -13.48 7.60 0.15
CA THR A 509 -12.63 8.67 -0.36
C THR A 509 -11.64 8.16 -1.43
N VAL A 510 -10.99 7.01 -1.17
CA VAL A 510 -10.08 6.38 -2.14
C VAL A 510 -10.82 5.93 -3.40
N CYS A 511 -12.03 5.35 -3.26
CA CYS A 511 -12.85 4.94 -4.40
C CYS A 511 -13.23 6.11 -5.30
N GLN A 512 -13.60 7.27 -4.73
CA GLN A 512 -13.92 8.48 -5.50
C GLN A 512 -12.73 8.92 -6.37
N VAL A 513 -11.54 9.01 -5.78
CA VAL A 513 -10.32 9.38 -6.50
C VAL A 513 -9.95 8.35 -7.55
N LEU A 514 -10.03 7.07 -7.20
CA LEU A 514 -9.76 5.97 -8.14
C LEU A 514 -10.68 6.02 -9.37
N ILE A 515 -11.97 6.25 -9.19
CA ILE A 515 -12.92 6.39 -10.30
C ILE A 515 -12.52 7.55 -11.22
N GLU A 516 -12.13 8.70 -10.67
CA GLU A 516 -11.70 9.83 -11.48
C GLU A 516 -10.39 9.54 -12.25
N HIS A 517 -9.45 8.80 -11.65
CA HIS A 517 -8.25 8.34 -12.36
C HIS A 517 -8.58 7.37 -13.51
N LEU A 518 -9.45 6.38 -13.27
CA LEU A 518 -9.90 5.44 -14.32
C LEU A 518 -10.62 6.16 -15.46
N LYS A 519 -11.43 7.18 -15.17
CA LYS A 519 -12.09 8.03 -16.18
C LYS A 519 -11.11 8.88 -16.97
N ALA A 520 -10.07 9.37 -16.31
CA ALA A 520 -9.13 10.32 -16.90
C ALA A 520 -8.21 9.69 -17.94
N ARG A 521 -7.75 8.45 -17.73
CA ARG A 521 -6.85 7.77 -18.67
C ARG A 521 -7.63 7.15 -19.84
N LYS A 522 -7.43 7.67 -21.03
CA LYS A 522 -8.14 7.26 -22.26
C LYS A 522 -7.30 6.28 -23.11
N GLU A 523 -6.82 5.21 -22.48
CA GLU A 523 -6.08 4.11 -23.10
C GLU A 523 -6.16 2.84 -22.25
N THR A 524 -5.77 1.69 -22.80
CA THR A 524 -5.46 0.46 -22.07
C THR A 524 -3.97 0.17 -22.19
N ARG A 525 -3.21 0.49 -21.15
CA ARG A 525 -1.77 0.24 -21.08
C ARG A 525 -1.45 -1.00 -20.25
N TRP A 526 -2.12 -1.15 -19.13
CA TRP A 526 -1.93 -2.28 -18.22
C TRP A 526 -3.17 -3.17 -18.27
N HIS A 527 -3.10 -4.25 -19.05
CA HIS A 527 -4.19 -5.22 -19.11
C HIS A 527 -4.53 -5.76 -17.71
N SER A 528 -5.81 -5.89 -17.41
CA SER A 528 -6.39 -6.18 -16.10
C SER A 528 -6.21 -5.07 -15.04
N PHE A 529 -5.09 -4.36 -14.98
CA PHE A 529 -4.91 -3.28 -13.99
C PHE A 529 -5.77 -2.06 -14.29
N ALA A 530 -5.91 -1.69 -15.59
CA ALA A 530 -6.77 -0.61 -16.06
C ALA A 530 -7.27 -0.89 -17.48
N GLU A 531 -8.14 -1.89 -17.66
CA GLU A 531 -8.63 -2.31 -18.97
C GLU A 531 -9.91 -1.55 -19.36
N ASN A 532 -9.72 -0.49 -20.17
CA ASN A 532 -10.77 0.41 -20.60
C ASN A 532 -11.40 -0.03 -21.92
N LEU A 533 -12.67 -0.44 -21.90
CA LEU A 533 -13.39 -0.93 -23.07
C LEU A 533 -13.68 0.15 -24.13
N ASP A 534 -13.74 1.43 -23.72
CA ASP A 534 -13.92 2.54 -24.66
C ASP A 534 -12.60 2.92 -25.37
N TYR A 535 -11.46 2.57 -24.76
CA TYR A 535 -10.11 2.86 -25.24
C TYR A 535 -9.21 1.62 -25.08
N PRO A 536 -9.42 0.57 -25.89
CA PRO A 536 -8.75 -0.72 -25.69
C PRO A 536 -7.26 -0.71 -26.08
N GLU A 537 -6.82 0.29 -26.84
CA GLU A 537 -5.45 0.37 -27.35
C GLU A 537 -4.56 1.28 -26.48
N LYS A 538 -3.27 0.96 -26.43
CA LYS A 538 -2.24 1.81 -25.83
C LYS A 538 -1.89 2.94 -26.77
N SER A 539 -1.66 4.16 -26.23
CA SER A 539 -1.27 5.33 -27.01
C SER A 539 -0.10 6.08 -26.37
N ASP A 540 0.84 6.54 -27.21
CA ASP A 540 1.98 7.34 -26.77
C ASP A 540 1.57 8.74 -26.28
N GLU A 541 0.38 9.24 -26.66
CA GLU A 541 -0.20 10.47 -26.11
C GLU A 541 -0.44 10.38 -24.61
N TRP A 542 -0.52 9.16 -24.07
CA TRP A 542 -0.73 8.87 -22.66
C TRP A 542 0.56 8.53 -21.89
N LEU A 543 1.73 8.79 -22.47
CA LEU A 543 3.02 8.77 -21.75
C LEU A 543 3.11 9.98 -20.78
N LYS A 544 2.24 9.97 -19.77
CA LYS A 544 2.10 11.01 -18.74
C LYS A 544 1.47 10.42 -17.48
N TYR A 545 1.70 11.07 -16.36
CA TYR A 545 0.98 10.73 -15.12
C TYR A 545 -0.41 11.35 -15.14
N VAL A 546 -1.37 10.60 -14.62
CA VAL A 546 -2.67 11.10 -14.19
C VAL A 546 -2.56 11.40 -12.71
N ASN A 547 -2.69 12.66 -12.34
CA ASN A 547 -2.67 13.10 -10.95
C ASN A 547 -4.03 13.71 -10.59
N THR A 548 -4.35 13.69 -9.31
CA THR A 548 -5.56 14.33 -8.77
C THR A 548 -5.23 15.14 -7.53
N ARG A 549 -6.01 16.17 -7.29
CA ARG A 549 -6.01 16.96 -6.06
C ARG A 549 -7.43 17.34 -5.69
N LYS A 550 -7.78 17.31 -4.41
CA LYS A 550 -9.06 17.81 -3.93
C LYS A 550 -8.94 19.30 -3.60
N VAL A 551 -9.71 20.13 -4.30
CA VAL A 551 -9.76 21.58 -4.14
C VAL A 551 -11.22 22.00 -3.95
N ASP A 552 -11.52 22.72 -2.87
CA ASP A 552 -12.88 23.18 -2.53
C ASP A 552 -13.93 22.05 -2.61
N GLY A 553 -13.57 20.86 -2.09
CA GLY A 553 -14.44 19.68 -2.07
C GLY A 553 -14.54 18.92 -3.40
N ARG A 554 -13.90 19.37 -4.48
CA ARG A 554 -13.92 18.75 -5.81
C ARG A 554 -12.59 18.09 -6.13
N ILE A 555 -12.65 16.93 -6.80
CA ILE A 555 -11.46 16.25 -7.30
C ILE A 555 -11.12 16.84 -8.68
N GLU A 556 -9.98 17.50 -8.78
CA GLU A 556 -9.42 18.01 -10.01
C GLU A 556 -8.38 17.05 -10.57
N VAL A 557 -8.43 16.81 -11.89
CA VAL A 557 -7.47 15.98 -12.61
C VAL A 557 -6.38 16.86 -13.21
N LYS A 558 -5.14 16.46 -13.06
CA LYS A 558 -3.96 17.11 -13.61
C LYS A 558 -3.08 16.08 -14.32
N TYR A 559 -2.60 16.43 -15.51
CA TYR A 559 -1.64 15.61 -16.23
C TYR A 559 -0.22 16.15 -16.02
N ARG A 560 0.75 15.25 -15.79
CA ARG A 560 2.15 15.61 -15.64
C ARG A 560 3.02 14.80 -16.61
N ASN A 561 4.05 15.45 -17.16
CA ASN A 561 5.02 14.79 -18.01
C ASN A 561 5.83 13.76 -17.23
N LEU A 562 6.33 12.73 -17.91
CA LEU A 562 7.24 11.75 -17.32
C LEU A 562 8.52 12.45 -16.84
N VAL A 563 9.10 11.94 -15.77
CA VAL A 563 10.36 12.42 -15.17
C VAL A 563 11.40 11.31 -15.31
N GLY A 564 12.44 11.59 -16.10
CA GLY A 564 13.54 10.66 -16.41
C GLY A 564 14.61 10.64 -15.31
N ARG A 565 15.53 9.68 -15.41
CA ARG A 565 16.65 9.50 -14.46
C ARG A 565 17.57 10.70 -14.30
N GLY A 566 17.77 11.45 -15.38
CA GLY A 566 18.63 12.64 -15.41
C GLY A 566 17.93 13.91 -14.95
N GLU A 567 16.67 13.82 -14.59
CA GLU A 567 15.84 14.92 -14.14
C GLU A 567 15.60 14.79 -12.63
N THR A 568 15.55 15.91 -11.94
CA THR A 568 15.14 15.95 -10.54
C THR A 568 13.89 16.78 -10.44
N TYR A 569 12.82 16.17 -9.95
CA TYR A 569 11.60 16.90 -9.67
C TYR A 569 11.57 17.25 -8.18
N GLU A 570 11.48 18.53 -7.88
CA GLU A 570 11.25 19.06 -6.53
C GLU A 570 9.97 19.89 -6.53
N HIS A 571 9.22 19.87 -5.44
CA HIS A 571 8.08 20.74 -5.28
C HIS A 571 8.56 22.19 -5.09
N SER A 572 8.01 23.11 -5.87
CA SER A 572 8.06 24.54 -5.58
C SER A 572 6.90 24.85 -4.65
N ASN A 573 7.11 24.76 -3.38
CA ASN A 573 6.08 25.04 -2.37
C ASN A 573 6.10 26.51 -1.95
#